data_0e24d9bf7e5b3bde331c2d4c077e42fd
#
_entry.id   0e24d9bf7e5b3bde331c2d4c077e42fd
#
_cell.length_a   1.000
_cell.length_b   1.000
_cell.length_c   1.000
_cell.angle_alpha   90.00
_cell.angle_beta   90.00
_cell.angle_gamma   90.00
#
_symmetry.space_group_name_H-M   'P 1'
#
loop_
_entity.id
_entity.type
_entity.pdbx_description
1 polymer ?
#
loop_
_entity_poly.entity_id
_entity_poly.type
_entity_poly.pdbx_seq_one_letter_code
_entity_poly.pdbx_strand_id
1 'polypeptide(L)'
;MCEYDILVCVKFLSHEKGGRQYLPPIKNSEYTYRPIFKLEKKEVGYCCGVVIGNYIQNYAFDIDLYNVRVGFLEFSQIRENLSIGDKFSLCEGFIVVATGRILKIINA
;
A
#
# COMPACT_ATOMS: atom_id res chain seq x y z
N MET A 1 15.32 -4.40 -11.44
CA MET A 1 14.27 -3.40 -11.26
C MET A 1 13.03 -4.08 -10.72
N CYS A 2 12.44 -3.52 -9.69
CA CYS A 2 11.19 -4.05 -9.16
C CYS A 2 10.02 -3.60 -10.01
N GLU A 3 9.25 -4.55 -10.50
CA GLU A 3 8.00 -4.24 -11.15
C GLU A 3 6.92 -4.07 -10.07
N TYR A 4 5.95 -3.22 -10.35
CA TYR A 4 4.81 -3.04 -9.47
C TYR A 4 3.52 -3.19 -10.27
N ASP A 5 2.44 -3.51 -9.55
CA ASP A 5 1.18 -3.88 -10.18
C ASP A 5 0.17 -2.74 -10.17
N ILE A 6 0.18 -1.94 -9.12
CA ILE A 6 -0.77 -0.83 -8.97
C ILE A 6 -0.08 0.39 -8.39
N LEU A 7 -0.69 1.55 -8.65
CA LEU A 7 -0.38 2.81 -7.96
C LEU A 7 -1.52 3.15 -7.03
N VAL A 8 -1.19 3.59 -5.84
CA VAL A 8 -2.19 3.89 -4.82
C VAL A 8 -1.97 5.27 -4.20
N CYS A 9 -3.05 5.81 -3.66
CA CYS A 9 -2.99 6.87 -2.68
C CYS A 9 -3.07 6.19 -1.32
N VAL A 10 -2.15 6.48 -0.42
CA VAL A 10 -2.11 5.82 0.88
C VAL A 10 -1.82 6.84 1.98
N LYS A 11 -2.46 6.64 3.12
CA LYS A 11 -2.27 7.45 4.32
C LYS A 11 -1.79 6.53 5.43
N PHE A 12 -0.55 6.72 5.89
CA PHE A 12 -0.03 6.00 7.04
C PHE A 12 -0.52 6.62 8.32
N LEU A 13 -1.07 5.79 9.20
CA LEU A 13 -1.63 6.26 10.47
C LEU A 13 -0.52 6.39 11.50
N SER A 14 -0.51 7.50 12.22
CA SER A 14 0.43 7.73 13.31
C SER A 14 0.17 6.77 14.47
N HIS A 15 1.16 6.63 15.35
CA HIS A 15 1.05 5.79 16.54
C HIS A 15 -0.14 6.20 17.41
N GLU A 16 -0.41 7.49 17.53
CA GLU A 16 -1.54 8.02 18.28
C GLU A 16 -2.89 7.55 17.74
N LYS A 17 -2.94 7.23 16.45
CA LYS A 17 -4.14 6.72 15.77
C LYS A 17 -4.13 5.20 15.64
N GLY A 18 -3.26 4.52 16.37
CA GLY A 18 -3.16 3.07 16.36
C GLY A 18 -2.25 2.51 15.28
N GLY A 19 -1.55 3.36 14.55
CA GLY A 19 -0.66 2.95 13.48
C GLY A 19 0.77 2.67 13.92
N ARG A 20 1.71 2.92 13.01
CA ARG A 20 3.13 2.67 13.25
C ARG A 20 3.77 3.76 14.09
N GLN A 21 4.83 3.39 14.80
CA GLN A 21 5.66 4.37 15.52
C GLN A 21 6.55 5.16 14.55
N TYR A 22 7.03 4.50 13.48
CA TYR A 22 7.88 5.12 12.46
C TYR A 22 7.29 4.85 11.08
N LEU A 23 7.51 5.79 10.16
CA LEU A 23 7.17 5.59 8.76
C LEU A 23 8.04 4.49 8.14
N PRO A 24 7.52 3.72 7.16
CA PRO A 24 8.36 2.79 6.42
C PRO A 24 9.54 3.52 5.75
N PRO A 25 10.71 2.87 5.64
CA PRO A 25 11.88 3.52 5.06
C PRO A 25 11.70 3.79 3.57
N ILE A 26 12.34 4.86 3.08
CA ILE A 26 12.37 5.17 1.66
C ILE A 26 13.34 4.21 0.97
N LYS A 27 12.82 3.45 0.00
CA LYS A 27 13.57 2.52 -0.83
C LYS A 27 13.05 2.61 -2.26
N ASN A 28 13.87 3.10 -3.18
CA ASN A 28 13.40 3.44 -4.53
C ASN A 28 12.99 2.25 -5.39
N SER A 29 13.50 1.05 -5.12
CA SER A 29 13.24 -0.10 -5.98
C SER A 29 13.14 -1.42 -5.23
N GLU A 30 13.09 -1.40 -3.91
CA GLU A 30 13.07 -2.62 -3.10
C GLU A 30 11.77 -2.75 -2.32
N TYR A 31 11.18 -3.94 -2.37
CA TYR A 31 10.00 -4.26 -1.57
C TYR A 31 10.41 -4.74 -0.18
N THR A 32 11.01 -3.85 0.60
CA THR A 32 11.42 -4.17 1.97
C THR A 32 10.27 -4.04 2.97
N TYR A 33 9.25 -3.26 2.62
CA TYR A 33 8.06 -3.12 3.45
C TYR A 33 6.95 -3.99 2.87
N ARG A 34 6.52 -5.00 3.63
CA ARG A 34 5.60 -6.03 3.16
C ARG A 34 4.40 -6.22 4.09
N PRO A 35 3.48 -5.25 4.14
CA PRO A 35 2.27 -5.41 4.93
C PRO A 35 1.27 -6.33 4.23
N ILE A 36 0.16 -6.61 4.90
CA ILE A 36 -0.97 -7.31 4.30
C ILE A 36 -1.90 -6.27 3.69
N PHE A 37 -2.27 -6.47 2.44
CA PHE A 37 -3.21 -5.62 1.70
C PHE A 37 -4.61 -6.21 1.83
N LYS A 38 -5.56 -5.43 2.35
CA LYS A 38 -6.95 -5.87 2.51
C LYS A 38 -7.89 -4.90 1.82
N LEU A 39 -8.64 -5.41 0.83
CA LEU A 39 -9.69 -4.62 0.20
C LEU A 39 -10.85 -4.43 1.20
N GLU A 40 -11.39 -3.22 1.24
CA GLU A 40 -12.53 -2.91 2.11
C GLU A 40 -13.75 -3.76 1.77
N LYS A 41 -13.96 -4.02 0.48
CA LYS A 41 -15.10 -4.81 -0.01
C LYS A 41 -14.97 -6.31 0.22
N LYS A 42 -13.79 -6.80 0.63
CA LYS A 42 -13.53 -8.23 0.86
C LYS A 42 -12.68 -8.40 2.11
N GLU A 43 -12.97 -9.43 2.89
CA GLU A 43 -12.22 -9.71 4.11
C GLU A 43 -11.07 -10.68 3.88
N VAL A 44 -10.39 -10.56 2.75
CA VAL A 44 -9.24 -11.40 2.40
C VAL A 44 -8.00 -10.54 2.37
N GLY A 45 -6.94 -11.01 3.02
CA GLY A 45 -5.64 -10.35 3.00
C GLY A 45 -4.75 -10.93 1.92
N TYR A 46 -3.97 -10.07 1.29
CA TYR A 46 -3.03 -10.46 0.24
C TYR A 46 -1.64 -10.00 0.61
N CYS A 47 -0.64 -10.84 0.33
CA CYS A 47 0.75 -10.45 0.52
C CYS A 47 1.13 -9.40 -0.52
N CYS A 48 1.65 -8.29 -0.07
CA CYS A 48 2.11 -7.23 -0.97
C CYS A 48 3.44 -6.66 -0.52
N GLY A 49 4.08 -5.93 -1.42
CA GLY A 49 5.22 -5.10 -1.11
C GLY A 49 4.90 -3.66 -1.49
N VAL A 50 5.33 -2.73 -0.66
CA VAL A 50 5.12 -1.31 -0.87
C VAL A 50 6.47 -0.64 -1.05
N VAL A 51 6.61 0.13 -2.13
CA VAL A 51 7.83 0.90 -2.40
C VAL A 51 7.54 2.37 -2.16
N ILE A 52 8.24 2.94 -1.19
CA ILE A 52 8.20 4.38 -0.93
C ILE A 52 9.44 4.98 -1.58
N GLY A 53 9.25 5.61 -2.74
CA GLY A 53 10.33 6.26 -3.45
C GLY A 53 10.59 7.68 -2.95
N ASN A 54 11.78 8.21 -3.22
CA ASN A 54 12.13 9.56 -2.83
C ASN A 54 11.38 10.64 -3.60
N TYR A 55 10.63 10.26 -4.65
CA TYR A 55 9.77 11.17 -5.38
C TYR A 55 8.47 11.49 -4.64
N ILE A 56 8.15 10.74 -3.58
CA ILE A 56 6.94 10.99 -2.78
C ILE A 56 7.14 12.28 -2.00
N GLN A 57 6.26 13.24 -2.24
CA GLN A 57 6.35 14.56 -1.60
C GLN A 57 5.68 14.55 -0.24
N ASN A 58 6.25 15.33 0.68
CA ASN A 58 5.69 15.53 2.01
C ASN A 58 5.44 14.23 2.77
N TYR A 59 6.41 13.32 2.70
CA TYR A 59 6.29 12.00 3.32
C TYR A 59 6.15 12.14 4.84
N ALA A 60 4.96 11.90 5.34
CA ALA A 60 4.60 12.09 6.74
C ALA A 60 3.42 11.19 7.11
N PHE A 61 3.14 11.07 8.40
CA PHE A 61 1.93 10.41 8.88
C PHE A 61 0.69 11.25 8.63
N ASP A 62 -0.44 10.57 8.53
CA ASP A 62 -1.79 11.15 8.53
C ASP A 62 -2.08 12.10 7.38
N ILE A 63 -1.32 11.99 6.30
CA ILE A 63 -1.58 12.71 5.06
C ILE A 63 -1.65 11.73 3.89
N ASP A 64 -2.38 12.11 2.85
CA ASP A 64 -2.47 11.30 1.63
C ASP A 64 -1.17 11.40 0.84
N LEU A 65 -0.60 10.24 0.55
CA LEU A 65 0.60 10.11 -0.27
C LEU A 65 0.19 9.50 -1.62
N TYR A 66 0.54 10.16 -2.71
CA TYR A 66 0.07 9.77 -4.03
C TYR A 66 1.14 8.99 -4.81
N ASN A 67 0.67 8.14 -5.71
CA ASN A 67 1.52 7.37 -6.62
C ASN A 67 2.52 6.45 -5.91
N VAL A 68 2.09 5.89 -4.81
CA VAL A 68 2.88 4.88 -4.09
C VAL A 68 2.73 3.56 -4.84
N ARG A 69 3.85 2.88 -5.05
CA ARG A 69 3.92 1.64 -5.82
C ARG A 69 3.65 0.43 -4.94
N VAL A 70 2.76 -0.44 -5.40
CA VAL A 70 2.45 -1.68 -4.70
C VAL A 70 2.53 -2.84 -5.67
N GLY A 71 3.25 -3.88 -5.27
CA GLY A 71 3.32 -5.13 -5.99
C GLY A 71 2.79 -6.27 -5.13
N PHE A 72 2.25 -7.31 -5.77
CA PHE A 72 1.66 -8.46 -5.09
C PHE A 72 2.47 -9.71 -5.40
N LEU A 73 2.53 -10.61 -4.43
CA LEU A 73 3.20 -11.89 -4.62
C LEU A 73 2.54 -12.70 -5.74
N GLU A 74 1.21 -12.70 -5.78
CA GLU A 74 0.42 -13.43 -6.75
C GLU A 74 -0.63 -12.50 -7.39
N PHE A 75 -0.18 -11.53 -8.16
CA PHE A 75 -1.09 -10.54 -8.74
C PHE A 75 -2.16 -11.15 -9.63
N SER A 76 -1.84 -12.21 -10.36
CA SER A 76 -2.82 -12.87 -11.23
C SER A 76 -4.04 -13.38 -10.48
N GLN A 77 -3.92 -13.65 -9.19
CA GLN A 77 -5.04 -14.13 -8.37
C GLN A 77 -5.91 -13.01 -7.83
N ILE A 78 -5.37 -11.80 -7.72
CA ILE A 78 -6.10 -10.68 -7.12
C ILE A 78 -6.64 -9.70 -8.17
N ARG A 79 -6.01 -9.61 -9.34
CA ARG A 79 -6.27 -8.52 -10.29
C ARG A 79 -7.74 -8.39 -10.70
N GLU A 80 -8.48 -9.49 -10.76
CA GLU A 80 -9.90 -9.48 -11.13
C GLU A 80 -10.77 -8.84 -10.05
N ASN A 81 -10.26 -8.74 -8.84
CA ASN A 81 -10.98 -8.18 -7.70
C ASN A 81 -10.67 -6.69 -7.50
N LEU A 82 -9.73 -6.16 -8.27
CA LEU A 82 -9.27 -4.77 -8.11
C LEU A 82 -9.96 -3.86 -9.11
N SER A 83 -10.35 -2.69 -8.64
CA SER A 83 -10.89 -1.63 -9.49
C SER A 83 -10.32 -0.29 -9.04
N ILE A 84 -10.14 0.62 -9.98
CA ILE A 84 -9.71 1.99 -9.66
C ILE A 84 -10.72 2.61 -8.70
N GLY A 85 -10.22 3.22 -7.65
CA GLY A 85 -11.05 3.84 -6.60
C GLY A 85 -11.36 2.90 -5.44
N ASP A 86 -11.07 1.61 -5.55
CA ASP A 86 -11.28 0.68 -4.42
C ASP A 86 -10.48 1.10 -3.21
N LYS A 87 -11.12 1.08 -2.06
CA LYS A 87 -10.49 1.37 -0.78
C LYS A 87 -9.87 0.10 -0.19
N PHE A 88 -8.75 0.29 0.49
CA PHE A 88 -8.03 -0.80 1.11
C PHE A 88 -7.37 -0.35 2.41
N SER A 89 -6.92 -1.32 3.18
CA SER A 89 -6.10 -1.10 4.36
C SER A 89 -4.80 -1.88 4.22
N LEU A 90 -3.73 -1.34 4.79
CA LEU A 90 -2.49 -2.08 5.00
C LEU A 90 -2.42 -2.46 6.47
N CYS A 91 -2.13 -3.73 6.72
CA CYS A 91 -2.12 -4.28 8.08
C CYS A 91 -0.78 -4.93 8.39
N GLU A 92 -0.35 -4.77 9.64
CA GLU A 92 0.79 -5.50 10.22
C GLU A 92 0.21 -6.35 11.34
N GLY A 93 0.10 -7.66 11.08
CA GLY A 93 -0.66 -8.52 11.96
C GLY A 93 -2.14 -8.09 11.99
N PHE A 94 -2.64 -7.79 13.17
CA PHE A 94 -4.03 -7.34 13.35
C PHE A 94 -4.17 -5.83 13.38
N ILE A 95 -3.09 -5.09 13.17
CA ILE A 95 -3.08 -3.64 13.30
C ILE A 95 -3.19 -3.02 11.91
N VAL A 96 -4.19 -2.16 11.72
CA VAL A 96 -4.29 -1.34 10.51
C VAL A 96 -3.30 -0.20 10.65
N VAL A 97 -2.30 -0.17 9.77
CA VAL A 97 -1.25 0.87 9.80
C VAL A 97 -1.42 1.92 8.72
N ALA A 98 -2.26 1.65 7.72
CA ALA A 98 -2.52 2.60 6.65
C ALA A 98 -3.85 2.30 5.99
N THR A 99 -4.42 3.34 5.37
CA THR A 99 -5.61 3.22 4.55
C THR A 99 -5.36 3.93 3.22
N GLY A 100 -6.07 3.53 2.18
CA GLY A 100 -5.85 4.14 0.88
C GLY A 100 -6.89 3.74 -0.14
N ARG A 101 -6.60 4.14 -1.37
CA ARG A 101 -7.42 3.77 -2.53
C ARG A 101 -6.54 3.55 -3.75
N ILE A 102 -7.04 2.73 -4.68
CA ILE A 102 -6.32 2.41 -5.90
C ILE A 102 -6.47 3.56 -6.90
N LEU A 103 -5.35 4.07 -7.40
CA LEU A 103 -5.33 5.13 -8.40
C LEU A 103 -5.21 4.57 -9.81
N LYS A 104 -4.39 3.54 -10.00
CA LYS A 104 -4.12 2.99 -11.32
C LYS A 104 -3.71 1.54 -11.22
N ILE A 105 -4.17 0.73 -12.17
CA ILE A 105 -3.74 -0.66 -12.31
C ILE A 105 -2.80 -0.70 -13.51
N ILE A 106 -1.53 -1.05 -13.24
CA ILE A 106 -0.46 -1.00 -14.24
C ILE A 106 -0.37 -2.32 -14.98
N ASN A 107 -0.46 -3.41 -14.25
CA ASN A 107 -0.21 -4.75 -14.76
C ASN A 107 -1.53 -5.49 -14.97
N ALA A 108 -2.40 -4.89 -15.72
CA ALA A 108 -3.76 -5.40 -15.93
C ALA A 108 -3.79 -6.59 -16.91
#